data_7949fba87e0c71b247bfa9ca9392d3cc
#
_entry.id   7949fba87e0c71b247bfa9ca9392d3cc
#
_cell.length_a   1.000
_cell.length_b   1.000
_cell.length_c   1.000
_cell.angle_alpha   90.00
_cell.angle_beta   90.00
_cell.angle_gamma   90.00
#
_symmetry.space_group_name_H-M   'P 1'
#
loop_
_entity.id
_entity.type
_entity.pdbx_description
1 polymer ?
#
loop_
_entity_poly.entity_id
_entity_poly.type
_entity_poly.pdbx_seq_one_letter_code
_entity_poly.pdbx_strand_id
1 'polypeptide(L)'
;MLLHDSHNEFYRTPSGPAPAGSNVLIRLHCDEATSVVLRTWMTEELCYTMLPTAEHVWEVAIPLPTTPGLFWYYFLIYRKDGRTIRYGNQPDKLGGVGVAYDHGEPESFQITLYDPAYKTPEAFHGANIYQIFPDRFRHAPTKAVDDRKDRYVHKNWDEELLGVGDLRGGKYQELDFYGGTLTGIQEKLPYLKDMGIDIIYLNPIFRARSNHRYDTGDYTQVDPLCGTNTEFTELCEAAKKVGIRVMLDGVFSHTGEDSVYFNHFGHYPTLGAYQGQSSPYYDWYTFNHYPEDYKAWWGILSLPELRKDNPEYQKFMFQPHEGVVPRWIEAGSCGWRLDVADELPVDFLRKLRAAAKAADPEAVVLGEVWEDASNKVAYGETRCYCTGDTLDSVMNYPVREAILNFVMGKTSASTFVRLIHHQEEVYPAQFRYALMNLVGSHDRYRALNILAGRECQELSKADQQHVHLNVEEYELAVRRYKLCIDLLCALPGCATVYYGDEVGLTGCHDPWNRRAFPWGREDKSLQKYVANKLRHRQESDLLRLGYCDIEAPDDDTLLITRRMKDGHDALGQESTVTGKEIIKVCRKLH
;
A
#
# COMPACT_ATOMS: atom_id res chain seq x y z
N MET A 1 29.88 24.82 -15.35
CA MET A 1 28.74 23.90 -15.11
C MET A 1 28.87 23.34 -13.70
N LEU A 2 27.77 23.13 -12.99
CA LEU A 2 27.71 22.45 -11.71
C LEU A 2 26.56 21.43 -11.80
N LEU A 3 26.86 20.14 -11.75
CA LEU A 3 25.88 19.10 -12.05
C LEU A 3 26.20 17.77 -11.36
N HIS A 4 25.25 17.27 -10.63
CA HIS A 4 25.09 15.88 -10.22
C HIS A 4 23.64 15.51 -10.44
N ASP A 5 23.40 14.33 -11.00
CA ASP A 5 22.08 13.78 -11.23
C ASP A 5 22.01 12.36 -10.64
N SER A 6 21.31 12.21 -9.53
CA SER A 6 21.26 10.95 -8.80
C SER A 6 20.49 9.84 -9.54
N HIS A 7 19.69 10.18 -10.56
CA HIS A 7 19.02 9.21 -11.43
C HIS A 7 19.91 8.70 -12.59
N ASN A 8 21.09 9.32 -12.80
CA ASN A 8 21.96 8.97 -13.91
C ASN A 8 23.16 8.14 -13.44
N GLU A 9 23.32 6.95 -14.00
CA GLU A 9 24.39 6.00 -13.66
C GLU A 9 25.80 6.59 -13.84
N PHE A 10 25.99 7.59 -14.70
CA PHE A 10 27.27 8.29 -14.80
C PHE A 10 27.64 9.00 -13.49
N TYR A 11 26.66 9.65 -12.85
CA TYR A 11 26.91 10.42 -11.62
C TYR A 11 26.84 9.58 -10.34
N ARG A 12 26.07 8.49 -10.36
CA ARG A 12 25.94 7.56 -9.22
C ARG A 12 25.85 6.12 -9.72
N THR A 13 26.84 5.30 -9.40
CA THR A 13 26.87 3.89 -9.79
C THR A 13 27.04 2.97 -8.56
N PRO A 14 26.06 2.10 -8.27
CA PRO A 14 24.77 2.00 -8.94
C PRO A 14 23.87 3.21 -8.68
N SER A 15 23.02 3.55 -9.66
CA SER A 15 21.87 4.44 -9.42
C SER A 15 20.78 3.67 -8.67
N GLY A 16 20.10 4.31 -7.71
CA GLY A 16 19.06 3.65 -6.94
C GLY A 16 19.55 3.05 -5.61
N PRO A 17 18.74 2.17 -5.00
CA PRO A 17 19.08 1.49 -3.75
C PRO A 17 20.27 0.55 -3.92
N ALA A 18 20.99 0.33 -2.84
CA ALA A 18 22.18 -0.52 -2.86
C ALA A 18 22.13 -1.60 -1.78
N PRO A 19 22.72 -2.80 -2.00
CA PRO A 19 22.89 -3.75 -0.94
C PRO A 19 23.81 -3.20 0.15
N ALA A 20 23.47 -3.39 1.42
CA ALA A 20 24.33 -3.03 2.53
C ALA A 20 25.70 -3.71 2.41
N GLY A 21 26.78 -2.97 2.67
CA GLY A 21 28.16 -3.44 2.54
C GLY A 21 28.74 -3.43 1.12
N SER A 22 27.99 -2.95 0.12
CA SER A 22 28.50 -2.75 -1.23
C SER A 22 29.29 -1.45 -1.37
N ASN A 23 29.69 -1.08 -2.58
CA ASN A 23 30.36 0.19 -2.88
C ASN A 23 29.50 1.04 -3.78
N VAL A 24 29.65 2.36 -3.66
CA VAL A 24 29.05 3.32 -4.59
C VAL A 24 30.11 4.27 -5.14
N LEU A 25 30.06 4.54 -6.44
CA LEU A 25 30.86 5.56 -7.11
C LEU A 25 29.98 6.80 -7.32
N ILE A 26 30.44 7.94 -6.81
CA ILE A 26 29.71 9.22 -6.92
C ILE A 26 30.58 10.23 -7.65
N ARG A 27 29.98 10.90 -8.65
CA ARG A 27 30.61 11.95 -9.47
C ARG A 27 29.87 13.27 -9.39
N LEU A 28 30.63 14.33 -9.51
CA LEU A 28 30.15 15.70 -9.62
C LEU A 28 30.89 16.40 -10.75
N HIS A 29 30.18 17.07 -11.66
CA HIS A 29 30.77 17.99 -12.61
C HIS A 29 30.81 19.40 -12.00
N CYS A 30 32.01 20.02 -11.94
CA CYS A 30 32.16 21.39 -11.44
C CYS A 30 33.37 22.09 -12.05
N ASP A 31 33.13 23.16 -12.82
CA ASP A 31 34.18 23.91 -13.58
C ASP A 31 35.12 24.72 -12.70
N GLU A 32 34.67 25.20 -11.55
CA GLU A 32 35.39 26.21 -10.77
C GLU A 32 35.83 25.70 -9.38
N ALA A 33 35.76 24.39 -9.14
CA ALA A 33 36.19 23.84 -7.85
C ALA A 33 37.70 23.76 -7.75
N THR A 34 38.23 24.06 -6.57
CA THR A 34 39.62 23.76 -6.17
C THR A 34 39.70 22.49 -5.36
N SER A 35 38.61 22.11 -4.68
CA SER A 35 38.44 20.88 -3.93
C SER A 35 36.94 20.58 -3.82
N VAL A 36 36.60 19.31 -3.81
CA VAL A 36 35.24 18.82 -3.57
C VAL A 36 35.28 17.76 -2.48
N VAL A 37 34.34 17.86 -1.54
CA VAL A 37 34.16 16.90 -0.47
C VAL A 37 32.73 16.35 -0.56
N LEU A 38 32.60 15.03 -0.56
CA LEU A 38 31.36 14.33 -0.37
C LEU A 38 31.11 14.19 1.14
N ARG A 39 30.09 14.87 1.65
CA ARG A 39 29.64 14.71 3.03
C ARG A 39 28.54 13.67 3.09
N THR A 40 28.67 12.72 4.00
CA THR A 40 27.73 11.61 4.14
C THR A 40 27.22 11.48 5.58
N TRP A 41 26.04 10.91 5.72
CA TRP A 41 25.40 10.69 7.01
C TRP A 41 24.59 9.39 7.00
N MET A 42 24.71 8.58 8.05
CA MET A 42 23.80 7.50 8.43
C MET A 42 23.67 7.43 9.94
N THR A 43 24.66 6.89 10.64
CA THR A 43 24.77 6.89 12.10
C THR A 43 25.77 7.95 12.59
N GLU A 44 26.73 8.27 11.74
CA GLU A 44 27.76 9.28 11.96
C GLU A 44 28.00 10.07 10.67
N GLU A 45 28.59 11.24 10.83
CA GLU A 45 29.00 12.08 9.72
C GLU A 45 30.40 11.68 9.24
N LEU A 46 30.52 11.42 7.95
CA LEU A 46 31.80 11.15 7.30
C LEU A 46 32.00 12.10 6.11
N CYS A 47 33.27 12.47 5.87
CA CYS A 47 33.66 13.34 4.77
C CYS A 47 34.70 12.65 3.92
N TYR A 48 34.45 12.57 2.61
CA TYR A 48 35.36 11.97 1.64
C TYR A 48 35.84 13.03 0.65
N THR A 49 37.17 13.23 0.56
CA THR A 49 37.73 14.09 -0.48
C THR A 49 37.58 13.43 -1.85
N MET A 50 36.97 14.12 -2.79
CA MET A 50 36.82 13.66 -4.16
C MET A 50 38.08 13.98 -4.99
N LEU A 51 38.39 13.13 -5.95
CA LEU A 51 39.55 13.27 -6.83
C LEU A 51 39.09 13.76 -8.22
N PRO A 52 39.84 14.70 -8.83
CA PRO A 52 39.60 15.06 -10.23
C PRO A 52 40.06 13.94 -11.16
N THR A 53 39.20 13.49 -12.07
CA THR A 53 39.47 12.36 -12.99
C THR A 53 39.49 12.74 -14.46
N ALA A 54 38.71 13.74 -14.83
CA ALA A 54 38.66 14.34 -16.15
C ALA A 54 38.50 15.86 -15.99
N GLU A 55 38.53 16.58 -17.11
CA GLU A 55 38.26 18.02 -17.08
C GLU A 55 36.92 18.28 -16.40
N HIS A 56 36.98 19.00 -15.24
CA HIS A 56 35.82 19.40 -14.45
C HIS A 56 34.99 18.27 -13.80
N VAL A 57 35.43 16.99 -13.84
CA VAL A 57 34.75 15.86 -13.19
C VAL A 57 35.50 15.44 -11.92
N TRP A 58 34.77 15.41 -10.82
CA TRP A 58 35.24 14.95 -9.50
C TRP A 58 34.55 13.65 -9.16
N GLU A 59 35.30 12.64 -8.65
CA GLU A 59 34.71 11.37 -8.25
C GLU A 59 35.28 10.84 -6.93
N VAL A 60 34.49 9.98 -6.29
CA VAL A 60 34.91 9.16 -5.15
C VAL A 60 34.14 7.84 -5.13
N ALA A 61 34.86 6.76 -4.90
CA ALA A 61 34.26 5.48 -4.58
C ALA A 61 34.32 5.28 -3.07
N ILE A 62 33.18 5.01 -2.45
CA ILE A 62 33.06 4.83 -1.00
C ILE A 62 32.42 3.48 -0.67
N PRO A 63 32.88 2.79 0.40
CA PRO A 63 32.18 1.65 0.93
C PRO A 63 30.90 2.11 1.64
N LEU A 64 29.80 1.44 1.37
CA LEU A 64 28.55 1.67 2.06
C LEU A 64 28.50 0.88 3.37
N PRO A 65 27.81 1.37 4.42
CA PRO A 65 27.60 0.67 5.67
C PRO A 65 27.05 -0.75 5.47
N THR A 66 27.45 -1.68 6.35
CA THR A 66 27.00 -3.07 6.31
C THR A 66 25.63 -3.29 6.95
N THR A 67 25.10 -2.28 7.64
CA THR A 67 23.77 -2.30 8.23
C THR A 67 22.76 -1.70 7.25
N PRO A 68 21.62 -2.34 6.98
CA PRO A 68 20.53 -1.74 6.20
C PRO A 68 20.00 -0.46 6.85
N GLY A 69 19.54 0.50 6.02
CA GLY A 69 19.00 1.77 6.49
C GLY A 69 19.10 2.88 5.45
N LEU A 70 19.06 4.13 5.90
CA LEU A 70 19.09 5.31 5.04
C LEU A 70 20.46 5.96 5.08
N PHE A 71 21.10 6.03 3.93
CA PHE A 71 22.37 6.71 3.72
C PHE A 71 22.13 8.00 2.95
N TRP A 72 22.63 9.12 3.49
CA TRP A 72 22.41 10.45 2.96
C TRP A 72 23.72 11.10 2.54
N TYR A 73 23.70 11.89 1.48
CA TYR A 73 24.88 12.61 1.05
C TYR A 73 24.55 13.93 0.36
N TYR A 74 25.53 14.87 0.41
CA TYR A 74 25.58 16.07 -0.39
C TYR A 74 27.05 16.52 -0.58
N PHE A 75 27.28 17.57 -1.39
CA PHE A 75 28.62 18.02 -1.75
C PHE A 75 28.96 19.36 -1.11
N LEU A 76 30.22 19.48 -0.61
CA LEU A 76 30.88 20.73 -0.24
C LEU A 76 31.90 21.07 -1.33
N ILE A 77 31.76 22.21 -1.96
CA ILE A 77 32.55 22.63 -3.12
C ILE A 77 33.32 23.90 -2.73
N TYR A 78 34.63 23.79 -2.68
CA TYR A 78 35.52 24.90 -2.39
C TYR A 78 35.99 25.54 -3.69
N ARG A 79 35.85 26.84 -3.83
CA ARG A 79 36.17 27.63 -5.02
C ARG A 79 37.42 28.47 -4.85
N LYS A 80 38.03 28.88 -5.99
CA LYS A 80 39.22 29.76 -6.01
C LYS A 80 38.99 31.10 -5.36
N ASP A 81 37.78 31.62 -5.39
CA ASP A 81 37.40 32.91 -4.77
C ASP A 81 37.17 32.83 -3.24
N GLY A 82 37.45 31.65 -2.63
CA GLY A 82 37.30 31.41 -1.20
C GLY A 82 35.88 31.07 -0.77
N ARG A 83 34.90 31.06 -1.66
CA ARG A 83 33.51 30.65 -1.34
C ARG A 83 33.41 29.15 -1.26
N THR A 84 32.53 28.68 -0.34
CA THR A 84 32.09 27.30 -0.25
C THR A 84 30.64 27.22 -0.71
N ILE A 85 30.37 26.36 -1.67
CA ILE A 85 29.01 26.06 -2.14
C ILE A 85 28.60 24.71 -1.57
N ARG A 86 27.37 24.60 -1.06
CA ARG A 86 26.71 23.36 -0.76
C ARG A 86 25.84 22.97 -1.94
N TYR A 87 25.95 21.73 -2.41
CA TYR A 87 25.15 21.24 -3.53
C TYR A 87 24.47 19.94 -3.11
N GLY A 88 23.16 19.90 -3.17
CA GLY A 88 22.34 18.78 -2.69
C GLY A 88 21.12 18.55 -3.53
N ASN A 89 20.19 17.77 -2.98
CA ASN A 89 18.92 17.43 -3.61
C ASN A 89 18.04 18.67 -3.82
N GLN A 90 17.01 18.55 -4.64
CA GLN A 90 15.95 19.56 -4.78
C GLN A 90 15.16 19.69 -3.47
N PRO A 91 14.52 20.87 -3.20
CA PRO A 91 13.67 21.06 -2.02
C PRO A 91 12.48 20.09 -1.93
N ASP A 92 12.02 19.53 -3.04
CA ASP A 92 10.95 18.54 -3.10
C ASP A 92 11.42 17.10 -2.78
N LYS A 93 12.72 16.89 -2.64
CA LYS A 93 13.39 15.64 -2.25
C LYS A 93 13.20 14.47 -3.23
N LEU A 94 12.81 14.75 -4.46
CA LEU A 94 12.53 13.71 -5.45
C LEU A 94 13.79 13.22 -6.22
N GLY A 95 14.99 13.59 -5.79
CA GLY A 95 16.22 13.18 -6.46
C GLY A 95 16.45 13.85 -7.81
N GLY A 96 17.28 13.24 -8.64
CA GLY A 96 17.65 13.74 -9.96
C GLY A 96 18.70 14.83 -9.89
N VAL A 97 18.57 15.84 -10.77
CA VAL A 97 19.51 16.95 -10.84
C VAL A 97 19.43 17.81 -9.57
N GLY A 98 20.55 17.95 -8.87
CA GLY A 98 20.66 18.74 -7.66
C GLY A 98 20.67 20.24 -7.88
N VAL A 99 20.71 20.98 -6.76
CA VAL A 99 20.77 22.45 -6.74
C VAL A 99 21.85 22.95 -5.77
N ALA A 100 22.36 24.15 -6.05
CA ALA A 100 23.25 24.86 -5.14
C ALA A 100 22.43 25.58 -4.05
N TYR A 101 22.93 25.53 -2.81
CA TYR A 101 22.38 26.23 -1.66
C TYR A 101 23.33 27.34 -1.21
N ASP A 102 22.85 28.56 -1.26
CA ASP A 102 23.61 29.73 -0.82
C ASP A 102 23.64 29.86 0.71
N HIS A 103 22.60 29.38 1.38
CA HIS A 103 22.42 29.46 2.83
C HIS A 103 21.77 28.19 3.37
N GLY A 104 22.07 27.87 4.65
CA GLY A 104 21.51 26.73 5.36
C GLY A 104 22.11 25.37 4.96
N GLU A 105 21.59 24.31 5.53
CA GLU A 105 21.96 22.95 5.14
C GLU A 105 21.15 22.56 3.90
N PRO A 106 21.78 21.90 2.91
CA PRO A 106 21.08 21.43 1.72
C PRO A 106 20.22 20.20 2.04
N GLU A 107 19.19 19.99 1.25
CA GLU A 107 18.54 18.68 1.23
C GLU A 107 19.53 17.63 0.71
N SER A 108 19.58 16.50 1.40
CA SER A 108 20.50 15.42 1.03
C SER A 108 19.89 14.50 -0.03
N PHE A 109 20.74 13.92 -0.88
CA PHE A 109 20.36 12.79 -1.69
C PHE A 109 20.28 11.52 -0.83
N GLN A 110 19.38 10.61 -1.16
CA GLN A 110 19.16 9.36 -0.45
C GLN A 110 19.74 8.17 -1.20
N ILE A 111 20.34 7.23 -0.46
CA ILE A 111 20.57 5.85 -0.90
C ILE A 111 19.93 4.94 0.15
N THR A 112 18.95 4.15 -0.26
CA THR A 112 18.37 3.11 0.59
C THR A 112 19.28 1.89 0.60
N LEU A 113 19.81 1.52 1.76
CA LEU A 113 20.60 0.32 1.95
C LEU A 113 19.69 -0.81 2.41
N TYR A 114 19.64 -1.88 1.64
CA TYR A 114 18.80 -3.04 1.95
C TYR A 114 19.64 -4.27 2.27
N ASP A 115 19.05 -5.21 3.01
CA ASP A 115 19.69 -6.51 3.29
C ASP A 115 19.97 -7.24 1.96
N PRO A 116 21.21 -7.65 1.67
CA PRO A 116 21.53 -8.41 0.46
C PRO A 116 20.71 -9.71 0.29
N ALA A 117 20.19 -10.27 1.38
CA ALA A 117 19.33 -11.44 1.36
C ALA A 117 17.83 -11.11 1.20
N TYR A 118 17.48 -9.82 1.11
CA TYR A 118 16.10 -9.38 1.02
C TYR A 118 15.41 -9.91 -0.23
N LYS A 119 14.32 -10.63 0.00
CA LYS A 119 13.43 -11.14 -1.04
C LYS A 119 11.98 -10.81 -0.68
N THR A 120 11.20 -10.53 -1.69
CA THR A 120 9.74 -10.40 -1.60
C THR A 120 9.08 -11.56 -2.34
N PRO A 121 7.84 -11.95 -1.97
CA PRO A 121 7.17 -13.09 -2.58
C PRO A 121 7.01 -12.93 -4.10
N GLU A 122 7.45 -13.91 -4.88
CA GLU A 122 7.43 -13.85 -6.34
C GLU A 122 6.00 -13.66 -6.89
N ALA A 123 5.00 -14.25 -6.23
CA ALA A 123 3.61 -14.13 -6.63
C ALA A 123 3.08 -12.69 -6.59
N PHE A 124 3.75 -11.78 -5.88
CA PHE A 124 3.38 -10.36 -5.80
C PHE A 124 4.08 -9.51 -6.86
N HIS A 125 5.14 -10.00 -7.51
CA HIS A 125 5.83 -9.23 -8.53
C HIS A 125 4.94 -9.00 -9.76
N GLY A 126 4.43 -7.77 -9.88
CA GLY A 126 3.57 -7.39 -11.00
C GLY A 126 2.19 -8.06 -11.03
N ALA A 127 1.69 -8.57 -9.91
CA ALA A 127 0.39 -9.22 -9.82
C ALA A 127 -0.78 -8.25 -10.04
N ASN A 128 -1.93 -8.80 -10.42
CA ASN A 128 -3.21 -8.09 -10.39
C ASN A 128 -3.94 -8.41 -9.09
N ILE A 129 -4.24 -7.38 -8.29
CA ILE A 129 -4.92 -7.52 -7.00
C ILE A 129 -6.37 -7.02 -7.12
N TYR A 130 -7.29 -7.73 -6.49
CA TYR A 130 -8.68 -7.31 -6.39
C TYR A 130 -9.06 -7.19 -4.92
N GLN A 131 -9.35 -5.95 -4.49
CA GLN A 131 -9.75 -5.67 -3.10
C GLN A 131 -11.26 -5.87 -2.94
N ILE A 132 -11.65 -6.70 -1.97
CA ILE A 132 -13.05 -7.00 -1.66
C ILE A 132 -13.41 -6.51 -0.26
N PHE A 133 -14.53 -5.78 -0.16
CA PHE A 133 -15.24 -5.55 1.09
C PHE A 133 -16.28 -6.68 1.25
N PRO A 134 -16.02 -7.69 2.11
CA PRO A 134 -16.76 -8.97 2.06
C PRO A 134 -18.26 -8.83 2.20
N ASP A 135 -18.73 -8.01 3.12
CA ASP A 135 -20.18 -7.78 3.37
C ASP A 135 -20.93 -7.28 2.13
N ARG A 136 -20.24 -6.62 1.20
CA ARG A 136 -20.82 -5.88 0.07
C ARG A 136 -20.54 -6.50 -1.30
N PHE A 137 -19.89 -7.66 -1.36
CA PHE A 137 -19.50 -8.25 -2.63
C PHE A 137 -20.53 -9.25 -3.18
N ARG A 138 -20.85 -10.31 -2.41
CA ARG A 138 -21.81 -11.32 -2.85
C ARG A 138 -22.39 -12.06 -1.66
N HIS A 139 -23.71 -12.10 -1.58
CA HIS A 139 -24.44 -12.94 -0.63
C HIS A 139 -24.52 -14.39 -1.13
N ALA A 140 -24.22 -15.35 -0.26
CA ALA A 140 -24.52 -16.78 -0.41
C ALA A 140 -24.73 -17.36 1.00
N PRO A 141 -25.44 -18.52 1.10
CA PRO A 141 -25.62 -19.18 2.39
C PRO A 141 -24.28 -19.53 3.06
N THR A 142 -24.19 -19.35 4.37
CA THR A 142 -23.08 -19.79 5.21
C THR A 142 -23.52 -20.82 6.23
N LYS A 143 -22.58 -21.64 6.71
CA LYS A 143 -22.80 -22.62 7.80
C LYS A 143 -22.80 -21.94 9.19
N ALA A 144 -22.38 -20.68 9.26
CA ALA A 144 -22.34 -19.91 10.50
C ALA A 144 -23.74 -19.48 10.94
N VAL A 145 -23.88 -19.31 12.26
CA VAL A 145 -25.09 -18.75 12.88
C VAL A 145 -24.69 -17.47 13.59
N ASP A 146 -25.27 -16.34 13.20
CA ASP A 146 -25.08 -15.07 13.90
C ASP A 146 -25.95 -15.06 15.17
N ASP A 147 -25.29 -14.90 16.31
CA ASP A 147 -25.90 -14.83 17.64
C ASP A 147 -26.24 -13.39 18.08
N ARG A 148 -25.87 -12.38 17.29
CA ARG A 148 -26.07 -10.96 17.59
C ARG A 148 -27.46 -10.49 17.15
N LYS A 149 -28.06 -9.64 17.99
CA LYS A 149 -29.40 -9.07 17.74
C LYS A 149 -29.40 -7.57 17.46
N ASP A 150 -28.26 -6.93 17.58
CA ASP A 150 -28.10 -5.50 17.39
C ASP A 150 -27.71 -5.10 15.95
N ARG A 151 -27.53 -6.08 15.08
CA ARG A 151 -27.22 -5.92 13.64
C ARG A 151 -28.50 -5.80 12.81
N TYR A 152 -28.48 -4.89 11.83
CA TYR A 152 -29.50 -4.81 10.79
C TYR A 152 -28.99 -5.48 9.52
N VAL A 153 -29.66 -6.54 9.08
CA VAL A 153 -29.33 -7.22 7.84
C VAL A 153 -30.36 -6.83 6.77
N HIS A 154 -29.89 -6.24 5.67
CA HIS A 154 -30.72 -5.90 4.53
C HIS A 154 -31.44 -7.13 3.97
N LYS A 155 -32.72 -7.00 3.66
CA LYS A 155 -33.52 -8.11 3.12
C LYS A 155 -33.25 -8.38 1.65
N ASN A 156 -32.93 -7.31 0.92
CA ASN A 156 -32.63 -7.38 -0.50
C ASN A 156 -31.25 -6.79 -0.77
N TRP A 157 -30.51 -7.44 -1.64
CA TRP A 157 -29.17 -7.02 -2.05
C TRP A 157 -29.11 -5.63 -2.71
N ASP A 158 -30.21 -5.19 -3.31
CA ASP A 158 -30.33 -3.93 -4.06
C ASP A 158 -30.89 -2.78 -3.22
N GLU A 159 -31.10 -2.97 -1.92
CA GLU A 159 -31.49 -1.89 -1.03
C GLU A 159 -30.39 -0.80 -0.95
N GLU A 160 -30.80 0.45 -0.81
CA GLU A 160 -29.85 1.54 -0.51
C GLU A 160 -29.26 1.36 0.89
N LEU A 161 -28.00 1.85 1.06
CA LEU A 161 -27.40 1.97 2.38
C LEU A 161 -28.28 2.78 3.31
N LEU A 162 -28.38 2.37 4.58
CA LEU A 162 -29.08 3.14 5.59
C LEU A 162 -28.43 4.51 5.76
N GLY A 163 -29.24 5.55 5.77
CA GLY A 163 -28.80 6.92 5.94
C GLY A 163 -28.28 7.20 7.34
N VAL A 164 -27.53 8.29 7.47
CA VAL A 164 -27.16 8.84 8.77
C VAL A 164 -28.44 9.24 9.49
N GLY A 165 -28.79 8.54 10.57
CA GLY A 165 -30.02 8.78 11.33
C GLY A 165 -31.04 7.65 11.28
N ASP A 166 -30.93 6.73 10.34
CA ASP A 166 -31.87 5.60 10.20
C ASP A 166 -31.68 4.50 11.25
N LEU A 167 -30.52 4.47 11.92
CA LEU A 167 -30.20 3.55 12.98
C LEU A 167 -30.11 4.27 14.33
N ARG A 168 -30.85 3.75 15.30
CA ARG A 168 -30.82 4.04 16.74
C ARG A 168 -30.14 5.34 17.19
N GLY A 169 -30.88 6.40 17.36
CA GLY A 169 -30.39 7.65 17.96
C GLY A 169 -29.73 8.65 17.02
N GLY A 170 -29.89 8.49 15.72
CA GLY A 170 -29.49 9.51 14.74
C GLY A 170 -28.01 9.53 14.38
N LYS A 171 -27.25 8.50 14.78
CA LYS A 171 -25.83 8.31 14.40
C LYS A 171 -25.68 7.03 13.59
N TYR A 172 -24.97 7.11 12.46
CA TYR A 172 -24.53 5.92 11.74
C TYR A 172 -23.59 5.12 12.65
N GLN A 173 -23.89 3.85 12.87
CA GLN A 173 -23.14 2.97 13.77
C GLN A 173 -22.50 1.77 13.06
N GLU A 174 -22.41 1.80 11.75
CA GLU A 174 -21.84 0.74 10.90
C GLU A 174 -22.42 -0.67 11.19
N LEU A 175 -23.70 -0.71 11.58
CA LEU A 175 -24.41 -1.94 11.95
C LEU A 175 -25.36 -2.47 10.88
N ASP A 176 -25.36 -1.86 9.70
CA ASP A 176 -26.12 -2.34 8.53
C ASP A 176 -25.28 -3.29 7.69
N PHE A 177 -25.79 -4.50 7.50
CA PHE A 177 -25.11 -5.57 6.79
C PHE A 177 -25.92 -6.00 5.58
N TYR A 178 -25.23 -6.33 4.48
CA TYR A 178 -25.82 -6.98 3.30
C TYR A 178 -25.65 -8.50 3.33
N GLY A 179 -24.82 -8.99 4.22
CA GLY A 179 -24.59 -10.42 4.40
C GLY A 179 -23.80 -11.04 3.24
N GLY A 180 -22.87 -10.31 2.67
CA GLY A 180 -21.87 -10.90 1.77
C GLY A 180 -20.95 -11.86 2.53
N THR A 181 -20.67 -13.03 1.93
CA THR A 181 -20.02 -14.17 2.60
C THR A 181 -18.79 -14.67 1.86
N LEU A 182 -17.93 -15.43 2.56
CA LEU A 182 -16.80 -16.13 1.96
C LEU A 182 -17.25 -17.13 0.90
N THR A 183 -18.37 -17.83 1.12
CA THR A 183 -19.00 -18.70 0.11
C THR A 183 -19.44 -17.90 -1.11
N GLY A 184 -19.99 -16.69 -0.92
CA GLY A 184 -20.34 -15.80 -2.02
C GLY A 184 -19.13 -15.35 -2.83
N ILE A 185 -17.99 -15.08 -2.18
CA ILE A 185 -16.73 -14.78 -2.86
C ILE A 185 -16.26 -16.02 -3.65
N GLN A 186 -16.35 -17.21 -3.06
CA GLN A 186 -15.99 -18.46 -3.72
C GLN A 186 -16.81 -18.69 -4.99
N GLU A 187 -18.13 -18.42 -4.98
CA GLU A 187 -18.98 -18.50 -6.18
C GLU A 187 -18.51 -17.57 -7.31
N LYS A 188 -17.78 -16.49 -6.97
CA LYS A 188 -17.31 -15.47 -7.92
C LYS A 188 -15.85 -15.66 -8.35
N LEU A 189 -15.18 -16.72 -7.94
CA LEU A 189 -13.82 -17.04 -8.42
C LEU A 189 -13.73 -17.14 -9.95
N PRO A 190 -14.69 -17.73 -10.69
CA PRO A 190 -14.66 -17.70 -12.16
C PRO A 190 -14.66 -16.27 -12.72
N TYR A 191 -15.48 -15.37 -12.17
CA TYR A 191 -15.51 -13.96 -12.55
C TYR A 191 -14.15 -13.28 -12.34
N LEU A 192 -13.53 -13.48 -11.19
CA LEU A 192 -12.22 -12.91 -10.87
C LEU A 192 -11.10 -13.49 -11.74
N LYS A 193 -11.18 -14.80 -12.02
CA LYS A 193 -10.24 -15.45 -12.95
C LYS A 193 -10.36 -14.90 -14.36
N ASP A 194 -11.59 -14.71 -14.85
CA ASP A 194 -11.85 -14.13 -16.17
C ASP A 194 -11.40 -12.67 -16.27
N MET A 195 -11.30 -11.97 -15.16
CA MET A 195 -10.71 -10.63 -15.10
C MET A 195 -9.19 -10.63 -15.09
N GLY A 196 -8.52 -11.76 -14.93
CA GLY A 196 -7.06 -11.84 -14.80
C GLY A 196 -6.54 -11.47 -13.43
N ILE A 197 -7.29 -11.78 -12.36
CA ILE A 197 -6.87 -11.52 -10.98
C ILE A 197 -5.95 -12.65 -10.48
N ASP A 198 -4.85 -12.27 -9.85
CA ASP A 198 -3.88 -13.17 -9.22
C ASP A 198 -4.10 -13.25 -7.70
N ILE A 199 -4.51 -12.15 -7.08
CA ILE A 199 -4.62 -12.04 -5.61
C ILE A 199 -5.94 -11.34 -5.25
N ILE A 200 -6.67 -11.93 -4.32
CA ILE A 200 -7.79 -11.28 -3.63
C ILE A 200 -7.27 -10.71 -2.32
N TYR A 201 -7.44 -9.41 -2.10
CA TYR A 201 -7.26 -8.78 -0.80
C TYR A 201 -8.63 -8.60 -0.14
N LEU A 202 -8.86 -9.26 0.99
CA LEU A 202 -10.08 -9.17 1.79
C LEU A 202 -9.92 -8.10 2.87
N ASN A 203 -10.79 -7.08 2.89
CA ASN A 203 -10.99 -6.27 4.09
C ASN A 203 -11.37 -7.18 5.27
N PRO A 204 -11.32 -6.72 6.55
CA PRO A 204 -11.38 -7.59 7.71
C PRO A 204 -12.54 -8.58 7.69
N ILE A 205 -12.24 -9.84 8.05
CA ILE A 205 -13.22 -10.93 8.10
C ILE A 205 -13.47 -11.44 9.52
N PHE A 206 -12.68 -11.00 10.50
CA PHE A 206 -12.76 -11.51 11.86
C PHE A 206 -14.01 -11.03 12.57
N ARG A 207 -14.44 -11.81 13.58
CA ARG A 207 -15.59 -11.46 14.41
C ARG A 207 -15.43 -10.03 14.92
N ALA A 208 -16.47 -9.21 14.72
CA ALA A 208 -16.49 -7.80 15.10
C ALA A 208 -17.93 -7.36 15.33
N ARG A 209 -18.16 -6.15 15.80
CA ARG A 209 -19.50 -5.58 15.92
C ARG A 209 -19.95 -4.92 14.62
N SER A 210 -19.07 -4.19 13.97
CA SER A 210 -19.34 -3.40 12.77
C SER A 210 -19.32 -4.21 11.47
N ASN A 211 -19.90 -3.65 10.40
CA ASN A 211 -19.87 -4.22 9.06
C ASN A 211 -18.48 -4.17 8.41
N HIS A 212 -17.63 -3.21 8.80
CA HIS A 212 -16.25 -3.08 8.30
C HIS A 212 -15.26 -3.98 9.04
N ARG A 213 -15.57 -4.40 10.26
CA ARG A 213 -14.78 -5.32 11.09
C ARG A 213 -13.39 -4.83 11.48
N TYR A 214 -13.12 -3.51 11.36
CA TYR A 214 -11.89 -2.93 11.89
C TYR A 214 -11.91 -2.84 13.43
N ASP A 215 -13.07 -2.97 14.05
CA ASP A 215 -13.28 -3.16 15.49
C ASP A 215 -13.18 -4.64 15.87
N THR A 216 -12.04 -5.29 15.60
CA THR A 216 -11.85 -6.74 15.78
C THR A 216 -12.29 -7.20 17.18
N GLY A 217 -13.23 -8.14 17.19
CA GLY A 217 -13.78 -8.75 18.42
C GLY A 217 -13.10 -10.07 18.79
N ASP A 218 -12.68 -10.87 17.81
CA ASP A 218 -11.94 -12.12 18.03
C ASP A 218 -11.06 -12.44 16.83
N TYR A 219 -9.74 -12.37 16.97
CA TYR A 219 -8.77 -12.67 15.93
C TYR A 219 -8.73 -14.13 15.50
N THR A 220 -9.36 -15.02 16.28
CA THR A 220 -9.32 -16.47 16.03
C THR A 220 -10.54 -17.00 15.29
N GLN A 221 -11.56 -16.15 15.09
CA GLN A 221 -12.84 -16.53 14.50
C GLN A 221 -13.22 -15.60 13.35
N VAL A 222 -13.67 -16.19 12.25
CA VAL A 222 -14.37 -15.44 11.19
C VAL A 222 -15.71 -14.92 11.74
N ASP A 223 -16.12 -13.73 11.35
CA ASP A 223 -17.41 -13.15 11.70
C ASP A 223 -18.56 -14.01 11.16
N PRO A 224 -19.58 -14.36 11.96
CA PRO A 224 -20.66 -15.26 11.53
C PRO A 224 -21.45 -14.78 10.31
N LEU A 225 -21.59 -13.44 10.11
CA LEU A 225 -22.22 -12.91 8.90
C LEU A 225 -21.31 -13.02 7.66
N CYS A 226 -20.02 -13.27 7.84
CA CYS A 226 -19.06 -13.48 6.76
C CYS A 226 -18.86 -14.96 6.45
N GLY A 227 -18.89 -15.82 7.48
CA GLY A 227 -18.67 -17.25 7.33
C GLY A 227 -18.10 -17.93 8.57
N THR A 228 -17.38 -19.02 8.35
CA THR A 228 -16.67 -19.82 9.35
C THR A 228 -15.19 -19.92 9.00
N ASN A 229 -14.36 -20.32 9.98
CA ASN A 229 -12.95 -20.63 9.73
C ASN A 229 -12.77 -21.71 8.65
N THR A 230 -13.64 -22.70 8.63
CA THR A 230 -13.64 -23.77 7.60
C THR A 230 -13.96 -23.21 6.22
N GLU A 231 -14.97 -22.33 6.09
CA GLU A 231 -15.32 -21.70 4.82
C GLU A 231 -14.19 -20.78 4.31
N PHE A 232 -13.38 -20.19 5.21
CA PHE A 232 -12.16 -19.47 4.80
C PHE A 232 -11.14 -20.42 4.17
N THR A 233 -10.86 -21.56 4.80
CA THR A 233 -9.94 -22.55 4.24
C THR A 233 -10.47 -23.10 2.90
N GLU A 234 -11.78 -23.42 2.82
CA GLU A 234 -12.46 -23.85 1.59
C GLU A 234 -12.32 -22.81 0.46
N LEU A 235 -12.47 -21.51 0.77
CA LEU A 235 -12.24 -20.40 -0.18
C LEU A 235 -10.79 -20.38 -0.68
N CYS A 236 -9.81 -20.45 0.23
CA CYS A 236 -8.38 -20.43 -0.13
C CYS A 236 -8.00 -21.61 -1.02
N GLU A 237 -8.50 -22.82 -0.70
CA GLU A 237 -8.29 -24.01 -1.52
C GLU A 237 -8.93 -23.90 -2.91
N ALA A 238 -10.15 -23.36 -2.98
CA ALA A 238 -10.86 -23.15 -4.24
C ALA A 238 -10.16 -22.08 -5.10
N ALA A 239 -9.72 -20.97 -4.49
CA ALA A 239 -8.97 -19.92 -5.15
C ALA A 239 -7.64 -20.45 -5.71
N LYS A 240 -6.89 -21.22 -4.93
CA LYS A 240 -5.64 -21.85 -5.36
C LYS A 240 -5.81 -22.74 -6.59
N LYS A 241 -6.90 -23.50 -6.69
CA LYS A 241 -7.21 -24.36 -7.86
C LYS A 241 -7.37 -23.58 -9.17
N VAL A 242 -7.78 -22.33 -9.09
CA VAL A 242 -7.92 -21.44 -10.27
C VAL A 242 -6.73 -20.46 -10.41
N GLY A 243 -5.69 -20.62 -9.59
CA GLY A 243 -4.47 -19.80 -9.64
C GLY A 243 -4.61 -18.44 -8.95
N ILE A 244 -5.56 -18.28 -8.04
CA ILE A 244 -5.78 -17.07 -7.25
C ILE A 244 -5.34 -17.33 -5.80
N ARG A 245 -4.74 -16.32 -5.15
CA ARG A 245 -4.36 -16.33 -3.74
C ARG A 245 -5.26 -15.39 -2.94
N VAL A 246 -5.37 -15.59 -1.64
CA VAL A 246 -6.19 -14.77 -0.74
C VAL A 246 -5.32 -14.16 0.34
N MET A 247 -5.32 -12.83 0.46
CA MET A 247 -4.61 -12.06 1.47
C MET A 247 -5.61 -11.47 2.47
N LEU A 248 -5.27 -11.49 3.75
CA LEU A 248 -6.10 -10.98 4.84
C LEU A 248 -5.68 -9.57 5.28
N ASP A 249 -6.63 -8.86 5.89
CA ASP A 249 -6.41 -7.58 6.60
C ASP A 249 -6.13 -7.84 8.08
N GLY A 250 -5.02 -7.30 8.59
CA GLY A 250 -4.55 -7.44 9.95
C GLY A 250 -4.65 -6.13 10.74
N VAL A 251 -5.68 -6.02 11.57
CA VAL A 251 -5.91 -4.87 12.46
C VAL A 251 -5.27 -5.16 13.81
N PHE A 252 -3.97 -4.88 13.96
CA PHE A 252 -3.18 -5.31 15.13
C PHE A 252 -2.80 -4.16 16.08
N SER A 253 -3.24 -2.94 15.80
CA SER A 253 -3.00 -1.77 16.64
C SER A 253 -4.01 -1.62 17.78
N HIS A 254 -5.24 -2.11 17.59
CA HIS A 254 -6.38 -1.99 18.51
C HIS A 254 -7.35 -3.16 18.37
N THR A 255 -8.29 -3.27 19.31
CA THR A 255 -9.45 -4.15 19.21
C THR A 255 -10.74 -3.33 19.23
N GLY A 256 -11.89 -3.95 18.99
CA GLY A 256 -13.16 -3.37 19.36
C GLY A 256 -13.34 -3.35 20.89
N GLU A 257 -14.06 -2.35 21.41
CA GLU A 257 -14.50 -2.37 22.82
C GLU A 257 -15.39 -3.59 23.09
N ASP A 258 -16.10 -4.07 22.06
CA ASP A 258 -16.89 -5.30 22.08
C ASP A 258 -16.07 -6.49 21.54
N SER A 259 -14.98 -6.81 22.21
CA SER A 259 -14.11 -7.94 21.89
C SER A 259 -14.02 -8.92 23.05
N VAL A 260 -13.64 -10.16 22.78
CA VAL A 260 -13.37 -11.17 23.83
C VAL A 260 -12.25 -10.74 24.78
N TYR A 261 -11.39 -9.81 24.34
CA TYR A 261 -10.23 -9.32 25.09
C TYR A 261 -10.58 -8.14 25.99
N PHE A 262 -11.36 -7.17 25.52
CA PHE A 262 -11.76 -5.97 26.28
C PHE A 262 -13.11 -6.15 26.96
N ASN A 263 -14.12 -6.66 26.25
CA ASN A 263 -15.45 -7.09 26.68
C ASN A 263 -16.22 -6.02 27.49
N HIS A 264 -16.27 -4.78 26.95
CA HIS A 264 -16.94 -3.65 27.59
C HIS A 264 -18.40 -3.97 27.94
N PHE A 265 -19.14 -4.59 27.03
CA PHE A 265 -20.57 -4.84 27.16
C PHE A 265 -20.93 -6.17 27.84
N GLY A 266 -19.96 -7.01 28.16
CA GLY A 266 -20.21 -8.30 28.76
C GLY A 266 -20.87 -9.32 27.81
N HIS A 267 -20.70 -9.17 26.51
CA HIS A 267 -21.30 -10.07 25.52
C HIS A 267 -20.57 -11.42 25.41
N TYR A 268 -19.37 -11.52 25.93
CA TYR A 268 -18.56 -12.74 25.90
C TYR A 268 -18.44 -13.36 27.28
N PRO A 269 -18.33 -14.69 27.39
CA PRO A 269 -18.19 -15.38 28.71
C PRO A 269 -16.80 -15.18 29.32
N THR A 270 -15.82 -14.63 28.56
CA THR A 270 -14.48 -14.34 29.03
C THR A 270 -14.46 -13.10 29.91
N LEU A 271 -13.62 -13.10 30.97
CA LEU A 271 -13.34 -11.91 31.75
C LEU A 271 -12.44 -10.98 30.89
N GLY A 272 -13.03 -9.95 30.31
CA GLY A 272 -12.30 -8.94 29.52
C GLY A 272 -11.57 -7.92 30.40
N ALA A 273 -10.64 -7.18 29.77
CA ALA A 273 -9.82 -6.18 30.47
C ALA A 273 -10.65 -5.07 31.11
N TYR A 274 -11.77 -4.67 30.51
CA TYR A 274 -12.68 -3.67 31.07
C TYR A 274 -13.45 -4.16 32.31
N GLN A 275 -13.70 -5.46 32.39
CA GLN A 275 -14.54 -6.05 33.43
C GLN A 275 -13.78 -6.35 34.73
N GLY A 276 -12.46 -6.52 34.67
CA GLY A 276 -11.69 -6.83 35.87
C GLY A 276 -10.18 -6.75 35.67
N GLN A 277 -9.47 -6.19 36.64
CA GLN A 277 -8.00 -6.11 36.62
C GLN A 277 -7.32 -7.49 36.72
N SER A 278 -8.06 -8.54 37.10
CA SER A 278 -7.60 -9.92 37.09
C SER A 278 -7.78 -10.63 35.74
N SER A 279 -8.27 -9.92 34.73
CA SER A 279 -8.36 -10.42 33.34
C SER A 279 -6.97 -10.81 32.81
N PRO A 280 -6.84 -11.94 32.11
CA PRO A 280 -5.59 -12.28 31.43
C PRO A 280 -5.21 -11.26 30.34
N TYR A 281 -6.15 -10.42 29.93
CA TYR A 281 -5.96 -9.39 28.90
C TYR A 281 -5.76 -7.99 29.48
N TYR A 282 -5.79 -7.82 30.82
CA TYR A 282 -5.71 -6.49 31.44
C TYR A 282 -4.47 -5.72 30.98
N ASP A 283 -3.30 -6.35 31.02
CA ASP A 283 -2.02 -5.74 30.64
C ASP A 283 -1.84 -5.55 29.13
N TRP A 284 -2.79 -6.03 28.31
CA TRP A 284 -2.78 -5.75 26.86
C TRP A 284 -3.18 -4.31 26.53
N TYR A 285 -3.82 -3.63 27.50
CA TYR A 285 -4.31 -2.26 27.37
C TYR A 285 -3.65 -1.33 28.36
N THR A 286 -3.78 -0.04 28.15
CA THR A 286 -3.30 1.00 29.07
C THR A 286 -4.49 1.74 29.65
N PHE A 287 -4.68 1.65 30.96
CA PHE A 287 -5.69 2.41 31.69
C PHE A 287 -5.03 3.57 32.43
N ASN A 288 -5.54 4.81 32.24
CA ASN A 288 -5.17 5.97 33.05
C ASN A 288 -5.96 5.99 34.36
N HIS A 289 -7.28 5.78 34.26
CA HIS A 289 -8.18 5.56 35.41
C HIS A 289 -9.15 4.42 35.09
N TYR A 290 -8.92 3.30 35.71
CA TYR A 290 -9.72 2.08 35.51
C TYR A 290 -11.16 2.25 36.00
N PRO A 291 -12.18 1.74 35.25
CA PRO A 291 -12.05 1.10 33.91
C PRO A 291 -12.32 2.06 32.75
N GLU A 292 -12.75 3.29 32.98
CA GLU A 292 -13.41 4.17 32.00
C GLU A 292 -12.42 5.01 31.17
N ASP A 293 -11.22 5.30 31.73
CA ASP A 293 -10.21 6.10 31.08
C ASP A 293 -9.04 5.22 30.64
N TYR A 294 -9.00 4.90 29.37
CA TYR A 294 -8.00 4.05 28.73
C TYR A 294 -7.51 4.63 27.41
N LYS A 295 -6.33 4.20 27.00
CA LYS A 295 -5.75 4.57 25.72
C LYS A 295 -6.55 3.93 24.59
N ALA A 296 -7.01 4.76 23.64
CA ALA A 296 -7.77 4.34 22.48
C ALA A 296 -7.15 4.89 21.21
N TRP A 297 -7.33 4.19 20.10
CA TRP A 297 -6.81 4.58 18.80
C TRP A 297 -7.38 5.94 18.40
N TRP A 298 -6.51 6.94 18.24
CA TRP A 298 -6.86 8.35 17.97
C TRP A 298 -7.93 8.93 18.92
N GLY A 299 -8.02 8.40 20.14
CA GLY A 299 -9.02 8.82 21.14
C GLY A 299 -10.45 8.28 20.88
N ILE A 300 -10.61 7.37 19.94
CA ILE A 300 -11.89 6.71 19.64
C ILE A 300 -12.11 5.58 20.65
N LEU A 301 -12.91 5.81 21.68
CA LEU A 301 -13.10 4.87 22.80
C LEU A 301 -13.62 3.49 22.38
N SER A 302 -14.38 3.40 21.28
CA SER A 302 -14.78 2.09 20.73
C SER A 302 -13.64 1.23 20.20
N LEU A 303 -12.41 1.80 20.11
CA LEU A 303 -11.21 1.14 19.58
C LEU A 303 -10.06 1.19 20.62
N PRO A 304 -10.15 0.44 21.74
CA PRO A 304 -9.08 0.39 22.75
C PRO A 304 -7.76 -0.08 22.15
N GLU A 305 -6.70 0.71 22.40
CA GLU A 305 -5.37 0.48 21.83
C GLU A 305 -4.65 -0.65 22.56
N LEU A 306 -4.05 -1.55 21.79
CA LEU A 306 -3.24 -2.66 22.28
C LEU A 306 -1.81 -2.21 22.60
N ARG A 307 -1.24 -2.74 23.65
CA ARG A 307 0.19 -2.60 23.98
C ARG A 307 1.00 -3.58 23.16
N LYS A 308 1.55 -3.09 22.05
CA LYS A 308 2.36 -3.87 21.09
C LYS A 308 3.66 -4.42 21.70
N ASP A 309 4.13 -3.82 22.82
CA ASP A 309 5.30 -4.25 23.58
C ASP A 309 4.99 -5.36 24.62
N ASN A 310 3.71 -5.64 24.88
CA ASN A 310 3.31 -6.65 25.87
C ASN A 310 3.71 -8.07 25.41
N PRO A 311 4.48 -8.83 26.20
CA PRO A 311 4.98 -10.16 25.82
C PRO A 311 3.87 -11.20 25.57
N GLU A 312 2.79 -11.18 26.37
CA GLU A 312 1.67 -12.13 26.21
C GLU A 312 0.86 -11.81 24.96
N TYR A 313 0.67 -10.52 24.63
CA TYR A 313 0.08 -10.13 23.36
C TYR A 313 0.96 -10.55 22.18
N GLN A 314 2.28 -10.30 22.24
CA GLN A 314 3.22 -10.74 21.18
C GLN A 314 3.22 -12.27 21.04
N LYS A 315 3.18 -13.01 22.14
CA LYS A 315 3.05 -14.47 22.12
C LYS A 315 1.75 -14.90 21.43
N PHE A 316 0.62 -14.30 21.79
CA PHE A 316 -0.67 -14.56 21.16
C PHE A 316 -0.64 -14.28 19.64
N MET A 317 0.09 -13.27 19.23
CA MET A 317 0.21 -12.92 17.80
C MET A 317 1.15 -13.84 17.01
N PHE A 318 2.30 -14.22 17.60
CA PHE A 318 3.43 -14.74 16.84
C PHE A 318 3.85 -16.18 17.20
N GLN A 319 3.25 -16.80 18.24
CA GLN A 319 3.62 -18.17 18.61
C GLN A 319 3.44 -19.12 17.40
N PRO A 320 4.45 -19.93 17.07
CA PRO A 320 4.37 -20.87 15.93
C PRO A 320 3.10 -21.74 15.98
N HIS A 321 2.43 -21.88 14.86
CA HIS A 321 1.18 -22.62 14.62
C HIS A 321 -0.07 -22.10 15.36
N GLU A 322 0.07 -21.60 16.58
CA GLU A 322 -1.07 -21.19 17.44
C GLU A 322 -1.35 -19.69 17.38
N GLY A 323 -0.31 -18.87 17.14
CA GLY A 323 -0.43 -17.42 17.07
C GLY A 323 -1.31 -16.98 15.91
N VAL A 324 -1.90 -15.79 16.03
CA VAL A 324 -2.82 -15.24 15.01
C VAL A 324 -2.17 -15.20 13.63
N VAL A 325 -0.93 -14.69 13.54
CA VAL A 325 -0.24 -14.52 12.25
C VAL A 325 0.01 -15.85 11.55
N PRO A 326 0.69 -16.85 12.14
CA PRO A 326 0.94 -18.12 11.46
C PRO A 326 -0.33 -18.95 11.24
N ARG A 327 -1.28 -18.96 12.17
CA ARG A 327 -2.53 -19.71 12.08
C ARG A 327 -3.29 -19.45 10.78
N TRP A 328 -3.49 -18.19 10.41
CA TRP A 328 -4.26 -17.83 9.22
C TRP A 328 -3.47 -18.04 7.92
N ILE A 329 -2.14 -17.95 7.96
CA ILE A 329 -1.30 -18.34 6.83
C ILE A 329 -1.40 -19.85 6.62
N GLU A 330 -1.30 -20.66 7.67
CA GLU A 330 -1.47 -22.12 7.61
C GLU A 330 -2.90 -22.52 7.20
N ALA A 331 -3.90 -21.69 7.50
CA ALA A 331 -5.28 -21.88 7.01
C ALA A 331 -5.46 -21.53 5.52
N GLY A 332 -4.44 -20.97 4.85
CA GLY A 332 -4.42 -20.72 3.41
C GLY A 332 -4.27 -19.26 2.98
N SER A 333 -4.16 -18.31 3.92
CA SER A 333 -3.84 -16.92 3.55
C SER A 333 -2.44 -16.83 2.95
N CYS A 334 -2.28 -16.08 1.84
CA CYS A 334 -0.97 -15.79 1.28
C CYS A 334 -0.23 -14.63 1.98
N GLY A 335 -0.75 -14.13 3.09
CA GLY A 335 -0.14 -13.09 3.88
C GLY A 335 -1.13 -12.08 4.44
N TRP A 336 -0.58 -10.94 4.85
CA TRP A 336 -1.29 -9.90 5.59
C TRP A 336 -1.12 -8.52 4.96
N ARG A 337 -2.20 -7.78 4.79
CA ARG A 337 -2.19 -6.32 4.72
C ARG A 337 -2.34 -5.80 6.15
N LEU A 338 -1.43 -4.96 6.58
CA LEU A 338 -1.43 -4.40 7.94
C LEU A 338 -2.13 -3.05 7.94
N ASP A 339 -3.21 -2.98 8.70
CA ASP A 339 -3.93 -1.75 8.99
C ASP A 339 -3.04 -0.78 9.76
N VAL A 340 -3.05 0.49 9.34
CA VAL A 340 -2.27 1.58 9.94
C VAL A 340 -0.85 1.16 10.36
N ALA A 341 -0.05 0.69 9.39
CA ALA A 341 1.28 0.12 9.67
C ALA A 341 2.20 1.07 10.47
N ASP A 342 2.01 2.39 10.35
CA ASP A 342 2.73 3.40 11.12
C ASP A 342 2.44 3.34 12.64
N GLU A 343 1.32 2.77 13.05
CA GLU A 343 0.95 2.56 14.46
C GLU A 343 1.67 1.35 15.10
N LEU A 344 2.29 0.51 14.27
CA LEU A 344 3.00 -0.67 14.73
C LEU A 344 4.50 -0.34 14.89
N PRO A 345 5.10 -0.54 16.09
CA PRO A 345 6.53 -0.36 16.29
C PRO A 345 7.37 -1.22 15.35
N VAL A 346 8.54 -0.74 14.96
CA VAL A 346 9.45 -1.46 14.03
C VAL A 346 9.78 -2.88 14.54
N ASP A 347 10.03 -3.04 15.85
CA ASP A 347 10.29 -4.36 16.45
C ASP A 347 9.10 -5.31 16.34
N PHE A 348 7.88 -4.80 16.49
CA PHE A 348 6.66 -5.58 16.29
C PHE A 348 6.53 -6.04 14.82
N LEU A 349 6.79 -5.14 13.86
CA LEU A 349 6.77 -5.47 12.43
C LEU A 349 7.82 -6.53 12.07
N ARG A 350 9.02 -6.44 12.64
CA ARG A 350 10.08 -7.47 12.46
C ARG A 350 9.63 -8.85 12.95
N LYS A 351 9.05 -8.91 14.14
CA LYS A 351 8.53 -10.16 14.72
C LYS A 351 7.37 -10.71 13.91
N LEU A 352 6.46 -9.84 13.47
CA LEU A 352 5.34 -10.20 12.61
C LEU A 352 5.84 -10.82 11.30
N ARG A 353 6.76 -10.13 10.62
CA ARG A 353 7.35 -10.63 9.37
C ARG A 353 8.07 -11.97 9.59
N ALA A 354 8.85 -12.09 10.65
CA ALA A 354 9.54 -13.34 10.98
C ALA A 354 8.55 -14.49 11.21
N ALA A 355 7.46 -14.25 11.95
CA ALA A 355 6.41 -15.25 12.18
C ALA A 355 5.67 -15.63 10.89
N ALA A 356 5.36 -14.64 10.03
CA ALA A 356 4.74 -14.88 8.74
C ALA A 356 5.63 -15.73 7.82
N LYS A 357 6.92 -15.37 7.70
CA LYS A 357 7.90 -16.09 6.86
C LYS A 357 8.24 -17.47 7.40
N ALA A 358 8.14 -17.69 8.71
CA ALA A 358 8.30 -19.01 9.31
C ALA A 358 7.13 -19.95 9.00
N ALA A 359 5.91 -19.42 8.89
CA ALA A 359 4.72 -20.19 8.50
C ALA A 359 4.72 -20.50 6.99
N ASP A 360 5.04 -19.51 6.16
CA ASP A 360 5.24 -19.67 4.72
C ASP A 360 6.26 -18.63 4.22
N PRO A 361 7.42 -19.02 3.69
CA PRO A 361 8.41 -18.10 3.13
C PRO A 361 7.84 -17.16 2.04
N GLU A 362 6.80 -17.60 1.33
CA GLU A 362 6.10 -16.82 0.30
C GLU A 362 4.93 -15.98 0.86
N ALA A 363 4.70 -15.96 2.18
CA ALA A 363 3.72 -15.08 2.77
C ALA A 363 4.14 -13.61 2.65
N VAL A 364 3.25 -12.76 2.14
CA VAL A 364 3.49 -11.31 2.04
C VAL A 364 3.16 -10.58 3.33
N VAL A 365 3.93 -9.56 3.65
CA VAL A 365 3.60 -8.56 4.67
C VAL A 365 3.54 -7.20 3.98
N LEU A 366 2.32 -6.73 3.74
CA LEU A 366 2.02 -5.47 3.05
C LEU A 366 1.49 -4.45 4.06
N GLY A 367 2.04 -3.26 4.10
CA GLY A 367 1.62 -2.21 5.04
C GLY A 367 0.72 -1.15 4.41
N GLU A 368 -0.23 -0.64 5.18
CA GLU A 368 -0.87 0.62 4.85
C GLU A 368 0.06 1.77 5.26
N VAL A 369 0.64 2.44 4.26
CA VAL A 369 1.49 3.62 4.42
C VAL A 369 1.07 4.65 3.38
N TRP A 370 0.78 5.87 3.84
CA TRP A 370 0.16 6.90 2.99
C TRP A 370 1.16 7.76 2.22
N GLU A 371 2.41 7.80 2.68
CA GLU A 371 3.47 8.61 2.08
C GLU A 371 4.61 7.72 1.57
N ASP A 372 5.77 8.32 1.32
CA ASP A 372 6.97 7.59 0.94
C ASP A 372 7.41 6.63 2.05
N ALA A 373 7.37 5.33 1.75
CA ALA A 373 7.71 4.27 2.69
C ALA A 373 9.22 4.06 2.88
N SER A 374 10.07 4.76 2.10
CA SER A 374 11.52 4.64 2.21
C SER A 374 12.08 5.43 3.40
N ASN A 375 11.46 6.57 3.75
CA ASN A 375 11.99 7.52 4.72
C ASN A 375 10.90 8.20 5.58
N LYS A 376 9.81 7.50 5.81
CA LYS A 376 8.68 8.00 6.61
C LYS A 376 9.11 8.38 8.03
N VAL A 377 8.67 9.54 8.48
CA VAL A 377 8.75 9.91 9.90
C VAL A 377 7.39 9.69 10.55
N ALA A 378 7.32 8.79 11.50
CA ALA A 378 6.11 8.49 12.27
C ALA A 378 6.46 8.33 13.75
N TYR A 379 5.67 8.96 14.64
CA TYR A 379 5.85 8.90 16.10
C TYR A 379 7.27 9.29 16.57
N GLY A 380 7.92 10.25 15.87
CA GLY A 380 9.26 10.72 16.20
C GLY A 380 10.40 9.81 15.76
N GLU A 381 10.10 8.72 15.06
CA GLU A 381 11.08 7.79 14.49
C GLU A 381 11.10 7.84 12.97
N THR A 382 12.29 7.81 12.38
CA THR A 382 12.44 7.60 10.94
C THR A 382 12.27 6.11 10.65
N ARG A 383 11.34 5.79 9.75
CA ARG A 383 10.99 4.42 9.37
C ARG A 383 11.35 4.20 7.90
N CYS A 384 12.09 3.14 7.65
CA CYS A 384 12.38 2.65 6.31
C CYS A 384 11.79 1.24 6.19
N TYR A 385 10.69 1.12 5.47
CA TYR A 385 9.95 -0.14 5.38
C TYR A 385 10.49 -1.11 4.34
N CYS A 386 11.42 -0.68 3.49
CA CYS A 386 11.92 -1.43 2.34
C CYS A 386 13.35 -1.96 2.50
N THR A 387 13.85 -2.06 3.74
CA THR A 387 15.22 -2.56 4.02
C THR A 387 15.33 -4.08 4.08
N GLY A 388 14.20 -4.80 4.17
CA GLY A 388 14.18 -6.27 4.13
C GLY A 388 13.78 -6.97 5.42
N ASP A 389 13.57 -6.24 6.51
CA ASP A 389 13.28 -6.81 7.83
C ASP A 389 11.86 -6.52 8.36
N THR A 390 11.10 -5.64 7.71
CA THR A 390 9.78 -5.19 8.16
C THR A 390 8.66 -5.54 7.18
N LEU A 391 8.60 -4.90 5.99
CA LEU A 391 7.56 -5.09 5.01
C LEU A 391 8.11 -5.63 3.69
N ASP A 392 7.25 -6.32 2.94
CA ASP A 392 7.52 -6.77 1.57
C ASP A 392 6.92 -5.80 0.54
N SER A 393 5.92 -5.02 0.94
CA SER A 393 5.17 -4.10 0.08
C SER A 393 4.41 -3.07 0.91
N VAL A 394 3.90 -2.04 0.25
CA VAL A 394 2.95 -1.07 0.83
C VAL A 394 1.86 -0.70 -0.17
N MET A 395 0.73 -0.18 0.33
CA MET A 395 -0.28 0.50 -0.48
C MET A 395 0.31 1.80 -1.02
N ASN A 396 0.49 1.89 -2.34
CA ASN A 396 1.24 2.98 -2.98
C ASN A 396 0.37 4.22 -3.21
N TYR A 397 -0.03 4.88 -2.13
CA TYR A 397 -0.80 6.12 -2.20
C TYR A 397 -0.11 7.27 -2.95
N PRO A 398 1.23 7.44 -2.90
CA PRO A 398 1.91 8.45 -3.73
C PRO A 398 1.65 8.27 -5.24
N VAL A 399 1.70 7.05 -5.75
CA VAL A 399 1.38 6.78 -7.18
C VAL A 399 -0.11 6.95 -7.45
N ARG A 400 -1.00 6.60 -6.50
CA ARG A 400 -2.44 6.89 -6.61
C ARG A 400 -2.69 8.37 -6.88
N GLU A 401 -2.13 9.23 -6.05
CA GLU A 401 -2.30 10.68 -6.18
C GLU A 401 -1.70 11.20 -7.50
N ALA A 402 -0.53 10.68 -7.90
CA ALA A 402 0.09 11.04 -9.17
C ALA A 402 -0.79 10.66 -10.37
N ILE A 403 -1.34 9.43 -10.39
CA ILE A 403 -2.24 8.96 -11.47
C ILE A 403 -3.47 9.86 -11.55
N LEU A 404 -4.17 10.08 -10.44
CA LEU A 404 -5.39 10.88 -10.40
C LEU A 404 -5.11 12.33 -10.81
N ASN A 405 -4.06 12.95 -10.26
CA ASN A 405 -3.72 14.35 -10.57
C ASN A 405 -3.29 14.52 -12.03
N PHE A 406 -2.52 13.59 -12.60
CA PHE A 406 -2.17 13.62 -14.02
C PHE A 406 -3.42 13.48 -14.90
N VAL A 407 -4.24 12.46 -14.69
CA VAL A 407 -5.43 12.18 -15.50
C VAL A 407 -6.46 13.32 -15.41
N MET A 408 -6.58 13.96 -14.25
CA MET A 408 -7.44 15.11 -14.06
C MET A 408 -6.85 16.44 -14.58
N GLY A 409 -5.61 16.47 -15.03
CA GLY A 409 -4.93 17.68 -15.51
C GLY A 409 -4.46 18.62 -14.40
N LYS A 410 -4.37 18.15 -13.16
CA LYS A 410 -3.89 18.94 -12.00
C LYS A 410 -2.36 19.06 -11.97
N THR A 411 -1.65 18.07 -12.55
CA THR A 411 -0.18 18.08 -12.67
C THR A 411 0.27 17.73 -14.09
N SER A 412 1.50 18.12 -14.47
CA SER A 412 2.08 17.78 -15.77
C SER A 412 2.57 16.34 -15.83
N ALA A 413 2.75 15.82 -17.06
CA ALA A 413 3.39 14.52 -17.27
C ALA A 413 4.83 14.49 -16.72
N SER A 414 5.58 15.59 -16.82
CA SER A 414 6.95 15.66 -16.27
C SER A 414 6.98 15.53 -14.74
N THR A 415 6.00 16.09 -14.02
CA THR A 415 5.84 15.89 -12.57
C THR A 415 5.59 14.43 -12.23
N PHE A 416 4.74 13.76 -13.01
CA PHE A 416 4.48 12.33 -12.85
C PHE A 416 5.75 11.49 -13.05
N VAL A 417 6.49 11.75 -14.14
CA VAL A 417 7.76 11.06 -14.45
C VAL A 417 8.77 11.20 -13.31
N ARG A 418 8.92 12.39 -12.74
CA ARG A 418 9.82 12.62 -11.61
C ARG A 418 9.48 11.75 -10.40
N LEU A 419 8.19 11.57 -10.06
CA LEU A 419 7.79 10.69 -8.96
C LEU A 419 8.15 9.22 -9.24
N ILE A 420 7.96 8.74 -10.48
CA ILE A 420 8.30 7.35 -10.84
C ILE A 420 9.82 7.13 -10.77
N HIS A 421 10.62 8.07 -11.25
CA HIS A 421 12.09 8.00 -11.11
C HIS A 421 12.52 8.06 -9.64
N HIS A 422 11.85 8.89 -8.81
CA HIS A 422 12.11 8.88 -7.37
C HIS A 422 11.85 7.50 -6.75
N GLN A 423 10.73 6.85 -7.07
CA GLN A 423 10.47 5.49 -6.59
C GLN A 423 11.52 4.47 -7.06
N GLU A 424 12.08 4.66 -8.25
CA GLU A 424 13.19 3.85 -8.74
C GLU A 424 14.48 4.10 -7.97
N GLU A 425 14.71 5.35 -7.57
CA GLU A 425 15.87 5.76 -6.78
C GLU A 425 15.84 5.24 -5.34
N VAL A 426 14.65 5.16 -4.71
CA VAL A 426 14.56 4.92 -3.25
C VAL A 426 14.08 3.52 -2.87
N TYR A 427 13.38 2.80 -3.77
CA TYR A 427 12.87 1.45 -3.47
C TYR A 427 13.70 0.36 -4.14
N PRO A 428 14.20 -0.65 -3.39
CA PRO A 428 14.77 -1.85 -3.97
C PRO A 428 13.84 -2.49 -5.01
N ALA A 429 14.38 -3.03 -6.08
CA ALA A 429 13.59 -3.54 -7.20
C ALA A 429 12.52 -4.55 -6.72
N GLN A 430 12.88 -5.50 -5.86
CA GLN A 430 11.96 -6.49 -5.30
C GLN A 430 10.80 -5.87 -4.53
N PHE A 431 11.03 -4.77 -3.79
CA PHE A 431 9.97 -4.02 -3.11
C PHE A 431 9.11 -3.24 -4.11
N ARG A 432 9.75 -2.54 -5.06
CA ARG A 432 9.07 -1.72 -6.09
C ARG A 432 8.13 -2.56 -6.97
N TYR A 433 8.54 -3.78 -7.36
CA TYR A 433 7.71 -4.67 -8.18
C TYR A 433 6.61 -5.38 -7.39
N ALA A 434 6.64 -5.31 -6.07
CA ALA A 434 5.58 -5.78 -5.17
C ALA A 434 4.65 -4.65 -4.66
N LEU A 435 4.91 -3.36 -4.94
CA LEU A 435 4.09 -2.24 -4.49
C LEU A 435 2.63 -2.39 -4.93
N MET A 436 1.68 -2.19 -4.02
CA MET A 436 0.25 -2.23 -4.31
C MET A 436 -0.20 -0.88 -4.89
N ASN A 437 -0.13 -0.72 -6.23
CA ASN A 437 -0.63 0.46 -6.93
C ASN A 437 -2.15 0.41 -7.03
N LEU A 438 -2.83 1.50 -6.72
CA LEU A 438 -4.29 1.58 -6.66
C LEU A 438 -4.79 2.97 -7.10
N VAL A 439 -6.07 3.08 -7.41
CA VAL A 439 -6.77 4.37 -7.60
C VAL A 439 -8.01 4.49 -6.71
N GLY A 440 -8.61 3.36 -6.31
CA GLY A 440 -9.71 3.24 -5.38
C GLY A 440 -9.38 2.36 -4.19
N SER A 441 -9.99 2.61 -3.04
CA SER A 441 -9.96 1.75 -1.84
C SER A 441 -11.20 2.01 -0.97
N HIS A 442 -11.38 1.20 0.07
CA HIS A 442 -12.47 1.36 1.03
C HIS A 442 -12.35 2.62 1.91
N ASP A 443 -11.17 3.28 1.94
CA ASP A 443 -10.89 4.49 2.72
C ASP A 443 -10.98 5.78 1.89
N ARG A 444 -11.27 5.65 0.60
CA ARG A 444 -11.28 6.80 -0.32
C ARG A 444 -12.61 6.90 -1.07
N TYR A 445 -12.91 8.07 -1.59
CA TYR A 445 -14.01 8.24 -2.54
C TYR A 445 -13.87 7.25 -3.70
N ARG A 446 -14.98 6.75 -4.25
CA ARG A 446 -14.94 5.95 -5.48
C ARG A 446 -14.19 6.69 -6.58
N ALA A 447 -13.37 5.97 -7.32
CA ALA A 447 -12.54 6.55 -8.37
C ALA A 447 -13.38 7.37 -9.38
N LEU A 448 -14.55 6.90 -9.78
CA LEU A 448 -15.40 7.61 -10.72
C LEU A 448 -15.92 8.95 -10.16
N ASN A 449 -16.21 9.06 -8.86
CA ASN A 449 -16.62 10.33 -8.26
C ASN A 449 -15.50 11.38 -8.32
N ILE A 450 -14.26 10.96 -7.99
CA ILE A 450 -13.08 11.83 -8.07
C ILE A 450 -12.85 12.28 -9.52
N LEU A 451 -12.88 11.33 -10.45
CA LEU A 451 -12.59 11.57 -11.87
C LEU A 451 -13.67 12.38 -12.59
N ALA A 452 -14.90 12.39 -12.07
CA ALA A 452 -15.96 13.29 -12.49
C ALA A 452 -15.76 14.73 -11.97
N GLY A 453 -14.85 14.96 -11.03
CA GLY A 453 -14.73 16.24 -10.31
C GLY A 453 -15.82 16.46 -9.26
N ARG A 454 -16.49 15.38 -8.83
CA ARG A 454 -17.50 15.41 -7.75
C ARG A 454 -16.85 14.99 -6.43
N GLU A 455 -15.99 15.86 -5.93
CA GLU A 455 -15.42 15.74 -4.59
C GLU A 455 -16.47 16.16 -3.56
N CYS A 456 -16.81 15.24 -2.65
CA CYS A 456 -17.88 15.43 -1.67
C CYS A 456 -17.34 15.93 -0.31
N GLN A 457 -16.11 16.45 -0.27
CA GLN A 457 -15.39 16.72 1.00
C GLN A 457 -16.09 17.74 1.90
N GLU A 458 -16.74 18.74 1.31
CA GLU A 458 -17.42 19.80 2.04
C GLU A 458 -18.87 19.44 2.41
N LEU A 459 -19.35 18.29 1.97
CA LEU A 459 -20.70 17.84 2.24
C LEU A 459 -20.77 17.05 3.55
N SER A 460 -21.88 17.20 4.28
CA SER A 460 -22.16 16.32 5.42
C SER A 460 -22.30 14.86 4.95
N LYS A 461 -22.05 13.89 5.84
CA LYS A 461 -22.26 12.47 5.51
C LYS A 461 -23.67 12.20 4.98
N ALA A 462 -24.69 12.88 5.50
CA ALA A 462 -26.07 12.75 5.04
C ALA A 462 -26.26 13.28 3.61
N ASP A 463 -25.66 14.43 3.28
CA ASP A 463 -25.77 15.01 1.93
C ASP A 463 -24.99 14.19 0.90
N GLN A 464 -23.90 13.56 1.30
CA GLN A 464 -23.11 12.67 0.43
C GLN A 464 -23.91 11.47 -0.09
N GLN A 465 -24.96 11.02 0.61
CA GLN A 465 -25.87 9.97 0.16
C GLN A 465 -26.51 10.30 -1.18
N HIS A 466 -26.84 11.56 -1.39
CA HIS A 466 -27.60 12.04 -2.53
C HIS A 466 -26.74 12.49 -3.72
N VAL A 467 -25.43 12.32 -3.63
CA VAL A 467 -24.52 12.64 -4.73
C VAL A 467 -24.56 11.55 -5.79
N HIS A 468 -25.10 11.89 -6.94
CA HIS A 468 -25.14 11.05 -8.13
C HIS A 468 -24.44 11.76 -9.30
N LEU A 469 -23.76 10.99 -10.14
CA LEU A 469 -23.19 11.51 -11.39
C LEU A 469 -24.29 11.57 -12.45
N ASN A 470 -24.39 12.70 -13.16
CA ASN A 470 -25.20 12.75 -14.38
C ASN A 470 -24.50 11.99 -15.52
N VAL A 471 -25.16 11.85 -16.67
CA VAL A 471 -24.65 11.07 -17.80
C VAL A 471 -23.29 11.58 -18.30
N GLU A 472 -23.16 12.90 -18.46
CA GLU A 472 -21.94 13.53 -18.97
C GLU A 472 -20.77 13.36 -17.98
N GLU A 473 -21.04 13.54 -16.69
CA GLU A 473 -20.07 13.32 -15.61
C GLU A 473 -19.61 11.86 -15.54
N TYR A 474 -20.55 10.93 -15.66
CA TYR A 474 -20.26 9.51 -15.66
C TYR A 474 -19.40 9.12 -16.88
N GLU A 475 -19.77 9.54 -18.07
CA GLU A 475 -18.98 9.25 -19.28
C GLU A 475 -17.58 9.84 -19.22
N LEU A 476 -17.43 11.07 -18.71
CA LEU A 476 -16.13 11.70 -18.49
C LEU A 476 -15.30 10.86 -17.49
N ALA A 477 -15.90 10.48 -16.36
CA ALA A 477 -15.26 9.69 -15.34
C ALA A 477 -14.80 8.32 -15.87
N VAL A 478 -15.63 7.64 -16.65
CA VAL A 478 -15.29 6.35 -17.29
C VAL A 478 -14.13 6.50 -18.26
N ARG A 479 -14.11 7.55 -19.09
CA ARG A 479 -12.97 7.80 -19.99
C ARG A 479 -11.67 8.00 -19.19
N ARG A 480 -11.71 8.80 -18.13
CA ARG A 480 -10.57 9.04 -17.24
C ARG A 480 -10.15 7.78 -16.48
N TYR A 481 -11.11 6.99 -16.02
CA TYR A 481 -10.80 5.73 -15.31
C TYR A 481 -10.10 4.71 -16.20
N LYS A 482 -10.45 4.66 -17.49
CA LYS A 482 -9.71 3.83 -18.46
C LYS A 482 -8.24 4.23 -18.56
N LEU A 483 -7.92 5.54 -18.52
CA LEU A 483 -6.53 6.01 -18.49
C LEU A 483 -5.82 5.61 -17.17
N CYS A 484 -6.54 5.64 -16.04
CA CYS A 484 -6.00 5.16 -14.77
C CYS A 484 -5.65 3.66 -14.85
N ILE A 485 -6.52 2.84 -15.45
CA ILE A 485 -6.26 1.40 -15.65
C ILE A 485 -5.08 1.18 -16.60
N ASP A 486 -4.96 1.96 -17.68
CA ASP A 486 -3.79 1.89 -18.56
C ASP A 486 -2.48 2.17 -17.81
N LEU A 487 -2.48 3.18 -16.93
CA LEU A 487 -1.31 3.51 -16.09
C LEU A 487 -1.02 2.41 -15.06
N LEU A 488 -2.04 1.93 -14.33
CA LEU A 488 -1.87 0.82 -13.37
C LEU A 488 -1.28 -0.42 -14.03
N CYS A 489 -1.74 -0.75 -15.25
CA CYS A 489 -1.23 -1.90 -15.99
C CYS A 489 0.16 -1.69 -16.59
N ALA A 490 0.57 -0.45 -16.85
CA ALA A 490 1.86 -0.13 -17.46
C ALA A 490 2.99 0.03 -16.44
N LEU A 491 2.70 0.47 -15.21
CA LEU A 491 3.70 0.76 -14.17
C LEU A 491 4.23 -0.50 -13.49
N PRO A 492 5.48 -0.46 -12.94
CA PRO A 492 5.98 -1.48 -12.02
C PRO A 492 5.12 -1.59 -10.76
N GLY A 493 5.06 -2.78 -10.16
CA GLY A 493 4.23 -3.08 -8.99
C GLY A 493 2.94 -3.80 -9.36
N CYS A 494 2.07 -4.05 -8.40
CA CYS A 494 0.79 -4.71 -8.58
C CYS A 494 -0.27 -3.73 -9.12
N ALA A 495 -1.12 -4.16 -10.03
CA ALA A 495 -2.28 -3.38 -10.46
C ALA A 495 -3.49 -3.76 -9.61
N THR A 496 -4.03 -2.80 -8.84
CA THR A 496 -5.12 -3.09 -7.89
C THR A 496 -6.43 -2.45 -8.32
N VAL A 497 -7.50 -3.23 -8.28
CA VAL A 497 -8.87 -2.80 -8.49
C VAL A 497 -9.66 -2.96 -7.20
N TYR A 498 -10.34 -1.91 -6.76
CA TYR A 498 -11.30 -1.96 -5.67
C TYR A 498 -12.66 -2.44 -6.20
N TYR A 499 -13.27 -3.43 -5.53
CA TYR A 499 -14.51 -4.06 -6.01
C TYR A 499 -15.55 -3.05 -6.45
N GLY A 500 -16.13 -3.25 -7.62
CA GLY A 500 -17.18 -2.40 -8.17
C GLY A 500 -16.68 -1.22 -9.01
N ASP A 501 -15.43 -0.77 -8.88
CA ASP A 501 -14.90 0.30 -9.74
C ASP A 501 -14.87 -0.12 -11.21
N GLU A 502 -14.57 -1.39 -11.48
CA GLU A 502 -14.53 -1.99 -12.81
C GLU A 502 -15.91 -2.11 -13.49
N VAL A 503 -16.98 -1.96 -12.73
CA VAL A 503 -18.37 -2.05 -13.22
C VAL A 503 -19.15 -0.74 -13.08
N GLY A 504 -18.46 0.34 -12.75
CA GLY A 504 -19.03 1.68 -12.73
C GLY A 504 -19.69 2.08 -11.41
N LEU A 505 -19.37 1.40 -10.29
CA LEU A 505 -19.92 1.75 -8.98
C LEU A 505 -19.41 3.13 -8.53
N THR A 506 -20.33 3.98 -8.10
CA THR A 506 -20.08 5.34 -7.61
C THR A 506 -20.34 5.46 -6.11
N GLY A 507 -19.75 6.46 -5.47
CA GLY A 507 -19.98 6.77 -4.06
C GLY A 507 -18.99 7.79 -3.52
N CYS A 508 -19.44 8.60 -2.58
CA CYS A 508 -18.60 9.54 -1.84
C CYS A 508 -17.75 8.79 -0.81
N HIS A 509 -17.42 9.41 0.32
CA HIS A 509 -16.64 8.76 1.37
C HIS A 509 -17.48 7.73 2.14
N ASP A 510 -16.83 6.94 2.98
CA ASP A 510 -17.48 6.01 3.90
C ASP A 510 -18.74 6.61 4.59
N PRO A 511 -19.87 5.89 4.56
CA PRO A 511 -20.10 4.52 4.06
C PRO A 511 -20.43 4.41 2.57
N TRP A 512 -20.61 5.52 1.87
CA TRP A 512 -21.16 5.58 0.50
C TRP A 512 -20.25 4.98 -0.58
N ASN A 513 -18.93 4.89 -0.31
CA ASN A 513 -17.98 4.17 -1.16
C ASN A 513 -18.04 2.64 -1.00
N ARG A 514 -18.85 2.12 -0.04
CA ARG A 514 -18.97 0.71 0.33
C ARG A 514 -20.34 0.14 -0.03
N ARG A 515 -20.95 0.60 -1.13
CA ARG A 515 -22.21 0.06 -1.65
C ARG A 515 -22.06 -1.37 -2.09
N ALA A 516 -23.19 -2.13 -2.07
CA ALA A 516 -23.23 -3.50 -2.56
C ALA A 516 -22.87 -3.59 -4.04
N PHE A 517 -22.15 -4.66 -4.43
CA PHE A 517 -21.78 -4.88 -5.82
C PHE A 517 -23.03 -5.04 -6.70
N PRO A 518 -23.13 -4.33 -7.83
CA PRO A 518 -24.35 -4.25 -8.62
C PRO A 518 -24.53 -5.43 -9.58
N TRP A 519 -24.57 -6.66 -9.06
CA TRP A 519 -24.73 -7.89 -9.86
C TRP A 519 -25.96 -7.79 -10.77
N GLY A 520 -25.74 -7.99 -12.08
CA GLY A 520 -26.79 -7.90 -13.12
C GLY A 520 -27.04 -6.50 -13.66
N ARG A 521 -26.37 -5.47 -13.10
CA ARG A 521 -26.49 -4.05 -13.51
C ARG A 521 -25.12 -3.41 -13.79
N GLU A 522 -24.13 -4.23 -14.08
CA GLU A 522 -22.76 -3.78 -14.32
C GLU A 522 -22.65 -2.98 -15.63
N ASP A 523 -21.81 -1.97 -15.67
CA ASP A 523 -21.31 -1.41 -16.92
C ASP A 523 -20.41 -2.43 -17.63
N LYS A 524 -21.05 -3.21 -18.52
CA LYS A 524 -20.35 -4.29 -19.25
C LYS A 524 -19.26 -3.80 -20.17
N SER A 525 -19.35 -2.54 -20.67
CA SER A 525 -18.33 -1.96 -21.54
C SER A 525 -17.06 -1.65 -20.75
N LEU A 526 -17.22 -1.02 -19.57
CA LEU A 526 -16.12 -0.73 -18.67
C LEU A 526 -15.50 -2.01 -18.14
N GLN A 527 -16.33 -2.97 -17.67
CA GLN A 527 -15.89 -4.27 -17.19
C GLN A 527 -15.00 -4.99 -18.21
N LYS A 528 -15.45 -5.06 -19.47
CA LYS A 528 -14.69 -5.69 -20.55
C LYS A 528 -13.35 -4.99 -20.79
N TYR A 529 -13.33 -3.65 -20.71
CA TYR A 529 -12.09 -2.89 -20.87
C TYR A 529 -11.09 -3.24 -19.77
N VAL A 530 -11.52 -3.17 -18.50
CA VAL A 530 -10.66 -3.46 -17.34
C VAL A 530 -10.16 -4.91 -17.40
N ALA A 531 -11.04 -5.88 -17.63
CA ALA A 531 -10.67 -7.29 -17.75
C ALA A 531 -9.64 -7.55 -18.86
N ASN A 532 -9.79 -6.91 -20.03
CA ASN A 532 -8.83 -7.07 -21.12
C ASN A 532 -7.44 -6.54 -20.75
N LYS A 533 -7.37 -5.39 -20.06
CA LYS A 533 -6.10 -4.79 -19.63
C LYS A 533 -5.39 -5.62 -18.56
N LEU A 534 -6.13 -6.09 -17.57
CA LEU A 534 -5.58 -6.93 -16.50
C LEU A 534 -5.10 -8.29 -17.04
N ARG A 535 -5.87 -8.94 -17.92
CA ARG A 535 -5.43 -10.20 -18.57
C ARG A 535 -4.19 -9.99 -19.42
N HIS A 536 -4.16 -8.94 -20.25
CA HIS A 536 -2.98 -8.62 -21.05
C HIS A 536 -1.74 -8.45 -20.16
N ARG A 537 -1.89 -7.71 -19.02
CA ARG A 537 -0.81 -7.59 -18.05
C ARG A 537 -0.42 -8.94 -17.45
N GLN A 538 -1.39 -9.78 -17.04
CA GLN A 538 -1.14 -11.10 -16.46
C GLN A 538 -0.33 -12.00 -17.39
N GLU A 539 -0.58 -11.92 -18.71
CA GLU A 539 0.05 -12.73 -19.75
C GLU A 539 1.38 -12.15 -20.25
N SER A 540 1.73 -10.90 -19.89
CA SER A 540 2.93 -10.20 -20.38
C SER A 540 4.00 -10.09 -19.30
N ASP A 541 5.06 -10.88 -19.39
CA ASP A 541 6.23 -10.73 -18.51
C ASP A 541 6.89 -9.36 -18.68
N LEU A 542 6.81 -8.74 -19.87
CA LEU A 542 7.29 -7.37 -20.08
C LEU A 542 6.57 -6.38 -19.15
N LEU A 543 5.24 -6.45 -19.06
CA LEU A 543 4.45 -5.58 -18.18
C LEU A 543 4.62 -5.89 -16.70
N ARG A 544 4.81 -7.17 -16.36
CA ARG A 544 4.97 -7.59 -14.97
C ARG A 544 6.37 -7.32 -14.43
N LEU A 545 7.41 -7.75 -15.16
CA LEU A 545 8.78 -7.87 -14.66
C LEU A 545 9.81 -7.05 -15.45
N GLY A 546 9.46 -6.56 -16.66
CA GLY A 546 10.39 -5.78 -17.49
C GLY A 546 10.81 -4.47 -16.83
N TYR A 547 11.99 -3.97 -17.18
CA TYR A 547 12.41 -2.59 -16.87
C TYR A 547 11.38 -1.59 -17.38
N CYS A 548 11.27 -0.47 -16.71
CA CYS A 548 10.30 0.58 -17.03
C CYS A 548 11.04 1.89 -17.32
N ASP A 549 11.11 2.26 -18.59
CA ASP A 549 11.55 3.60 -18.98
C ASP A 549 10.29 4.46 -19.18
N ILE A 550 10.25 5.64 -18.59
CA ILE A 550 9.10 6.55 -18.66
C ILE A 550 9.55 7.95 -19.07
N GLU A 551 8.83 8.53 -20.04
CA GLU A 551 9.13 9.85 -20.58
C GLU A 551 7.86 10.70 -20.68
N ALA A 552 8.02 12.02 -20.64
CA ALA A 552 6.99 13.02 -20.89
C ALA A 552 7.31 13.81 -22.17
N PRO A 553 6.86 13.37 -23.36
CA PRO A 553 7.08 14.10 -24.61
C PRO A 553 6.47 15.50 -24.61
N ASP A 554 5.38 15.67 -23.88
CA ASP A 554 4.68 16.92 -23.61
C ASP A 554 3.96 16.86 -22.26
N ASP A 555 3.32 17.96 -21.84
CA ASP A 555 2.65 18.06 -20.51
C ASP A 555 1.45 17.12 -20.33
N ASP A 556 0.92 16.58 -21.42
CA ASP A 556 -0.31 15.80 -21.43
C ASP A 556 -0.11 14.32 -21.79
N THR A 557 1.13 13.95 -22.15
CA THR A 557 1.44 12.62 -22.67
C THR A 557 2.54 11.95 -21.86
N LEU A 558 2.28 10.71 -21.46
CA LEU A 558 3.27 9.78 -20.92
C LEU A 558 3.58 8.72 -21.95
N LEU A 559 4.85 8.41 -22.14
CA LEU A 559 5.35 7.30 -22.95
C LEU A 559 6.08 6.33 -22.03
N ILE A 560 5.53 5.14 -21.86
CA ILE A 560 6.06 4.09 -20.98
C ILE A 560 6.56 2.94 -21.85
N THR A 561 7.84 2.62 -21.72
CA THR A 561 8.46 1.48 -22.42
C THR A 561 8.81 0.40 -21.42
N ARG A 562 8.29 -0.81 -21.64
CA ARG A 562 8.61 -2.00 -20.83
C ARG A 562 9.47 -2.93 -21.67
N ARG A 563 10.62 -3.37 -21.13
CA ARG A 563 11.57 -4.23 -21.85
C ARG A 563 12.43 -5.07 -20.91
N MET A 564 12.94 -6.19 -21.37
CA MET A 564 14.07 -6.87 -20.73
C MET A 564 15.38 -6.17 -21.10
N LYS A 565 16.40 -6.26 -20.24
CA LYS A 565 17.72 -5.68 -20.46
C LYS A 565 18.78 -6.77 -20.34
N ASP A 566 19.58 -6.95 -21.40
CA ASP A 566 20.68 -7.90 -21.45
C ASP A 566 20.29 -9.34 -21.07
N GLY A 567 19.08 -9.77 -21.49
CA GLY A 567 18.54 -11.11 -21.18
C GLY A 567 18.02 -11.28 -19.75
N HIS A 568 17.81 -10.18 -19.01
CA HIS A 568 17.31 -10.21 -17.65
C HIS A 568 16.09 -9.32 -17.48
N ASP A 569 15.23 -9.68 -16.51
CA ASP A 569 14.16 -8.83 -16.01
C ASP A 569 14.69 -7.78 -15.00
N ALA A 570 13.81 -6.92 -14.52
CA ALA A 570 14.18 -5.87 -13.57
C ALA A 570 14.53 -6.37 -12.15
N LEU A 571 14.31 -7.64 -11.86
CA LEU A 571 14.70 -8.31 -10.60
C LEU A 571 16.03 -9.07 -10.77
N GLY A 572 16.66 -9.00 -11.96
CA GLY A 572 17.91 -9.65 -12.28
C GLY A 572 17.78 -11.15 -12.60
N GLN A 573 16.57 -11.65 -12.84
CA GLN A 573 16.35 -13.03 -13.24
C GLN A 573 16.51 -13.17 -14.76
N GLU A 574 17.08 -14.29 -15.22
CA GLU A 574 17.22 -14.59 -16.64
C GLU A 574 15.85 -14.68 -17.31
N SER A 575 15.71 -14.06 -18.47
CA SER A 575 14.49 -14.06 -19.27
C SER A 575 14.78 -14.34 -20.73
N THR A 576 13.97 -15.22 -21.32
CA THR A 576 13.99 -15.49 -22.76
C THR A 576 13.08 -14.54 -23.54
N VAL A 577 12.30 -13.71 -22.85
CA VAL A 577 11.40 -12.73 -23.48
C VAL A 577 12.24 -11.63 -24.13
N THR A 578 11.94 -11.33 -25.38
CA THR A 578 12.63 -10.31 -26.16
C THR A 578 11.64 -9.23 -26.62
N GLY A 579 12.19 -8.09 -27.08
CA GLY A 579 11.38 -6.99 -27.56
C GLY A 579 11.03 -5.97 -26.46
N LYS A 580 10.08 -5.13 -26.78
CA LYS A 580 9.57 -4.09 -25.90
C LYS A 580 8.09 -3.86 -26.13
N GLU A 581 7.41 -3.43 -25.08
CA GLU A 581 6.04 -2.94 -25.15
C GLU A 581 6.03 -1.45 -24.86
N ILE A 582 5.35 -0.68 -25.70
CA ILE A 582 5.27 0.78 -25.60
C ILE A 582 3.82 1.16 -25.37
N ILE A 583 3.57 1.82 -24.24
CA ILE A 583 2.26 2.29 -23.83
C ILE A 583 2.27 3.82 -23.87
N LYS A 584 1.40 4.41 -24.69
CA LYS A 584 1.20 5.85 -24.74
C LYS A 584 -0.10 6.20 -24.03
N VAL A 585 -0.02 7.03 -22.99
CA VAL A 585 -1.17 7.55 -22.27
C VAL A 585 -1.23 9.06 -22.45
N CYS A 586 -2.27 9.53 -23.15
CA CYS A 586 -2.53 10.96 -23.36
C CYS A 586 -3.84 11.34 -22.68
N ARG A 587 -3.80 12.33 -21.77
CA ARG A 587 -4.99 12.77 -21.03
C ARG A 587 -5.90 13.71 -21.81
N LYS A 588 -5.44 14.29 -22.92
CA LYS A 588 -6.31 15.05 -23.83
C LYS A 588 -7.26 14.07 -24.53
N LEU A 589 -8.48 14.08 -24.07
CA LEU A 589 -9.57 13.29 -24.65
C LEU A 589 -10.02 13.97 -25.94
N HIS A 590 -9.83 13.32 -27.07
CA HIS A 590 -10.39 13.72 -28.36
C HIS A 590 -11.85 13.30 -28.49
#